data_b7d940dd69a2c4a2f41cea21ee320a6a
#
_entry.id   b7d940dd69a2c4a2f41cea21ee320a6a
#
_cell.length_a   1.000
_cell.length_b   1.000
_cell.length_c   1.000
_cell.angle_alpha   90.00
_cell.angle_beta   90.00
_cell.angle_gamma   90.00
#
_symmetry.space_group_name_H-M   'P 1'
#
loop_
_entity.id
_entity.type
_entity.pdbx_description
1 polymer ?
#
loop_
_entity_poly.entity_id
_entity_poly.type
_entity_poly.pdbx_seq_one_letter_code
_entity_poly.pdbx_strand_id
1 'polypeptide(L)'
;MATVLRVGRFRVAIYGPPREHPPPHVHVECGSGVVIVRLGTGGAPPVLWTVHGVNDREALRAFRLVEEHHEVLRNARRAFHGQGPTL
;
A
#
# COMPACT_ATOMS: atom_id res chain seq x y z
N MET A 1 -5.92 5.01 9.68
CA MET A 1 -4.75 4.32 9.12
C MET A 1 -4.51 3.01 9.82
N ALA A 2 -4.20 1.99 9.07
CA ALA A 2 -3.91 0.68 9.62
C ALA A 2 -2.62 0.15 9.03
N THR A 3 -1.70 -0.24 9.91
CA THR A 3 -0.48 -0.91 9.48
C THR A 3 -0.82 -2.37 9.22
N VAL A 4 -0.54 -2.82 8.01
CA VAL A 4 -0.88 -4.18 7.59
C VAL A 4 0.33 -5.09 7.65
N LEU A 5 1.51 -4.54 7.39
CA LEU A 5 2.70 -5.34 7.22
C LEU A 5 3.93 -4.53 7.61
N ARG A 6 4.87 -5.18 8.31
CA ARG A 6 6.16 -4.57 8.60
C ARG A 6 7.25 -5.53 8.18
N VAL A 7 8.18 -5.06 7.37
CA VAL A 7 9.32 -5.86 6.95
C VAL A 7 10.55 -4.96 7.00
N GLY A 8 11.49 -5.28 7.90
CA GLY A 8 12.67 -4.45 8.07
C GLY A 8 12.29 -3.01 8.38
N ARG A 9 12.76 -2.08 7.57
CA ARG A 9 12.50 -0.67 7.74
C ARG A 9 11.17 -0.22 7.13
N PHE A 10 10.47 -1.11 6.45
CA PHE A 10 9.29 -0.74 5.70
C PHE A 10 8.02 -1.04 6.49
N ARG A 11 7.11 -0.11 6.47
CA ARG A 11 5.81 -0.28 7.08
C ARG A 11 4.76 -0.01 6.02
N VAL A 12 3.94 -1.02 5.73
CA VAL A 12 2.89 -0.88 4.73
C VAL A 12 1.59 -0.54 5.43
N ALA A 13 1.00 0.57 5.05
CA ALA A 13 -0.19 1.09 5.70
C ALA A 13 -1.30 1.34 4.70
N ILE A 14 -2.52 1.15 5.17
CA ILE A 14 -3.73 1.42 4.42
C ILE A 14 -4.49 2.52 5.12
N TYR A 15 -4.98 3.49 4.37
CA TYR A 15 -5.81 4.55 4.91
C TYR A 15 -7.27 4.27 4.54
N GLY A 16 -8.14 4.41 5.52
CA GLY A 16 -9.55 4.18 5.28
C GLY A 16 -10.28 5.44 4.87
N PRO A 17 -11.57 5.28 4.52
CA PRO A 17 -12.38 6.45 4.21
C PRO A 17 -12.50 7.35 5.43
N PRO A 18 -12.66 8.64 5.26
CA PRO A 18 -12.80 9.30 3.95
C PRO A 18 -11.47 9.69 3.33
N ARG A 19 -10.36 9.27 3.91
CA ARG A 19 -9.06 9.76 3.45
C ARG A 19 -8.59 9.12 2.15
N GLU A 20 -8.92 7.88 1.96
CA GLU A 20 -8.47 7.21 0.76
C GLU A 20 -9.47 7.36 -0.36
N HIS A 21 -8.96 7.67 -1.54
CA HIS A 21 -9.76 7.79 -2.74
C HIS A 21 -9.34 6.70 -3.72
N PRO A 22 -10.26 6.20 -4.54
CA PRO A 22 -9.86 5.29 -5.62
C PRO A 22 -8.85 5.97 -6.53
N PRO A 23 -7.93 5.22 -7.12
CA PRO A 23 -7.84 3.76 -7.11
C PRO A 23 -7.22 3.22 -5.81
N PRO A 24 -7.38 1.92 -5.55
CA PRO A 24 -6.79 1.32 -4.36
C PRO A 24 -5.29 1.48 -4.33
N HIS A 25 -4.77 1.84 -3.18
CA HIS A 25 -3.31 2.01 -3.04
C HIS A 25 -2.89 1.80 -1.60
N VAL A 26 -1.59 1.58 -1.41
CA VAL A 26 -0.99 1.45 -0.09
C VAL A 26 0.16 2.43 0.03
N HIS A 27 0.46 2.81 1.26
CA HIS A 27 1.61 3.66 1.57
C HIS A 27 2.67 2.78 2.20
N VAL A 28 3.87 2.78 1.62
CA VAL A 28 5.00 2.08 2.20
C VAL A 28 5.92 3.13 2.80
N GLU A 29 5.98 3.16 4.11
CA GLU A 29 6.80 4.14 4.83
C GLU A 29 8.16 3.57 5.12
N CYS A 30 9.19 4.36 4.91
CA CYS A 30 10.57 3.99 5.15
C CYS A 30 11.29 5.20 5.71
N GLY A 31 11.59 5.19 7.00
CA GLY A 31 12.16 6.36 7.64
C GLY A 31 11.21 7.53 7.54
N SER A 32 11.67 8.64 7.00
CA SER A 32 10.83 9.81 6.82
C SER A 32 10.22 9.89 5.43
N GLY A 33 10.49 8.89 4.58
CA GLY A 33 9.98 8.89 3.22
C GLY A 33 8.79 7.96 3.06
N VAL A 34 8.16 8.04 1.90
CA VAL A 34 7.00 7.21 1.61
C VAL A 34 6.95 6.87 0.12
N VAL A 35 6.52 5.65 -0.17
CA VAL A 35 6.29 5.20 -1.53
C VAL A 35 4.83 4.79 -1.61
N ILE A 36 4.11 5.35 -2.57
CA ILE A 36 2.70 5.02 -2.76
C ILE A 36 2.59 4.10 -3.96
N VAL A 37 1.98 2.94 -3.75
CA VAL A 37 1.87 1.92 -4.78
C VAL A 37 0.39 1.60 -4.99
N ARG A 38 -0.06 1.70 -6.24
CA ARG A 38 -1.42 1.32 -6.59
C ARG A 38 -1.52 -0.18 -6.62
N LEU A 39 -2.58 -0.70 -6.03
CA LEU A 39 -2.86 -2.12 -6.08
C LEU A 39 -3.62 -2.43 -7.36
N GLY A 40 -3.24 -3.52 -8.02
CA GLY A 40 -3.96 -3.94 -9.19
C GLY A 40 -5.30 -4.55 -8.83
N THR A 41 -6.24 -4.49 -9.75
CA THR A 41 -7.53 -5.13 -9.59
C THR A 41 -7.75 -6.03 -10.80
N GLY A 42 -8.55 -7.09 -10.61
CA GLY A 42 -8.87 -7.97 -11.71
C GLY A 42 -7.66 -8.65 -12.31
N GLY A 43 -6.67 -8.98 -11.49
CA GLY A 43 -5.47 -9.66 -11.98
C GLY A 43 -4.37 -8.72 -12.46
N ALA A 44 -4.61 -7.42 -12.46
CA ALA A 44 -3.58 -6.47 -12.86
C ALA A 44 -2.49 -6.38 -11.80
N PRO A 45 -1.23 -6.12 -12.22
CA PRO A 45 -0.12 -6.01 -11.26
C PRO A 45 -0.16 -4.67 -10.53
N PRO A 46 0.57 -4.55 -9.41
CA PRO A 46 0.69 -3.26 -8.75
C PRO A 46 1.52 -2.30 -9.59
N VAL A 47 1.32 -1.01 -9.38
CA VAL A 47 2.01 0.03 -10.14
C VAL A 47 2.54 1.07 -9.18
N LEU A 48 3.80 1.46 -9.37
CA LEU A 48 4.41 2.52 -8.58
C LEU A 48 3.72 3.84 -8.92
N TRP A 49 3.24 4.56 -7.91
CA TRP A 49 2.51 5.79 -8.14
C TRP A 49 3.31 7.02 -7.78
N THR A 50 3.86 7.06 -6.57
CA THR A 50 4.54 8.25 -6.08
C THR A 50 5.66 7.85 -5.14
N VAL A 51 6.76 8.61 -5.17
CA VAL A 51 7.91 8.41 -4.31
C VAL A 51 8.29 9.73 -3.68
N HIS A 52 8.39 9.76 -2.37
CA HIS A 52 8.82 10.96 -1.64
C HIS A 52 9.86 10.59 -0.61
N GLY A 53 11.01 11.24 -0.67
CA GLY A 53 11.99 11.15 0.39
C GLY A 53 12.73 9.83 0.52
N VAL A 54 12.74 9.01 -0.52
CA VAL A 54 13.52 7.78 -0.55
C VAL A 54 14.27 7.72 -1.86
N ASN A 55 15.40 6.99 -1.86
CA ASN A 55 16.18 6.86 -3.09
C ASN A 55 15.60 5.74 -3.95
N ASP A 56 16.14 5.62 -5.17
CA ASP A 56 15.60 4.67 -6.14
C ASP A 56 15.69 3.23 -5.66
N ARG A 57 16.77 2.90 -4.96
CA ARG A 57 16.94 1.53 -4.46
C ARG A 57 15.87 1.20 -3.44
N GLU A 58 15.61 2.13 -2.54
CA GLU A 58 14.58 1.93 -1.52
C GLU A 58 13.20 1.90 -2.13
N ALA A 59 12.96 2.74 -3.13
CA ALA A 59 11.68 2.74 -3.82
C ALA A 59 11.43 1.41 -4.50
N LEU A 60 12.47 0.85 -5.12
CA LEU A 60 12.34 -0.45 -5.77
C LEU A 60 12.06 -1.56 -4.77
N ARG A 61 12.76 -1.52 -3.63
CA ARG A 61 12.53 -2.51 -2.58
C ARG A 61 11.11 -2.42 -2.03
N ALA A 62 10.63 -1.20 -1.83
CA ALA A 62 9.26 -0.99 -1.36
C ALA A 62 8.27 -1.55 -2.37
N PHE A 63 8.50 -1.30 -3.65
CA PHE A 63 7.62 -1.79 -4.69
C PHE A 63 7.62 -3.32 -4.73
N ARG A 64 8.78 -3.93 -4.63
CA ARG A 64 8.88 -5.39 -4.65
C ARG A 64 8.20 -6.01 -3.44
N LEU A 65 8.28 -5.34 -2.31
CA LEU A 65 7.58 -5.79 -1.12
C LEU A 65 6.07 -5.86 -1.38
N VAL A 66 5.55 -4.84 -2.04
CA VAL A 66 4.13 -4.83 -2.40
C VAL A 66 3.82 -5.93 -3.40
N GLU A 67 4.70 -6.13 -4.38
CA GLU A 67 4.49 -7.20 -5.35
C GLU A 67 4.41 -8.57 -4.69
N GLU A 68 5.31 -8.82 -3.76
CA GLU A 68 5.35 -10.11 -3.09
C GLU A 68 4.13 -10.37 -2.24
N HIS A 69 3.54 -9.31 -1.69
CA HIS A 69 2.42 -9.43 -0.78
C HIS A 69 1.12 -8.88 -1.37
N HIS A 70 1.07 -8.79 -2.68
CA HIS A 70 -0.02 -8.11 -3.37
C HIS A 70 -1.39 -8.69 -3.01
N GLU A 71 -1.48 -10.01 -2.98
CA GLU A 71 -2.74 -10.67 -2.66
C GLU A 71 -3.19 -10.34 -1.23
N VAL A 72 -2.24 -10.44 -0.30
CA VAL A 72 -2.52 -10.14 1.10
C VAL A 72 -2.97 -8.70 1.27
N LEU A 73 -2.29 -7.79 0.58
CA LEU A 73 -2.60 -6.37 0.69
C LEU A 73 -3.95 -6.04 0.07
N ARG A 74 -4.28 -6.66 -1.05
CA ARG A 74 -5.58 -6.47 -1.67
C ARG A 74 -6.70 -6.94 -0.74
N ASN A 75 -6.51 -8.10 -0.12
CA ASN A 75 -7.49 -8.64 0.80
C ASN A 75 -7.63 -7.78 2.05
N ALA A 76 -6.51 -7.31 2.57
CA ALA A 76 -6.51 -6.45 3.75
C ALA A 76 -7.25 -5.15 3.48
N ARG A 77 -6.99 -4.55 2.32
CA ARG A 77 -7.66 -3.31 1.96
C ARG A 77 -9.17 -3.53 1.80
N ARG A 78 -9.53 -4.62 1.15
CA ARG A 78 -10.94 -4.92 0.95
C ARG A 78 -11.64 -5.10 2.28
N ALA A 79 -11.03 -5.82 3.21
CA ALA A 79 -11.60 -6.04 4.52
C ALA A 79 -11.73 -4.74 5.29
N PHE A 80 -10.70 -3.90 5.23
CA PHE A 80 -10.69 -2.65 5.96
C PHE A 80 -11.76 -1.69 5.45
N HIS A 81 -11.90 -1.59 4.15
CA HIS A 81 -12.87 -0.69 3.54
C HIS A 81 -14.28 -1.28 3.57
N GLY A 82 -14.38 -2.58 3.51
CA GLY A 82 -15.68 -3.22 3.46
C GLY A 82 -16.41 -3.24 4.77
N GLN A 83 -15.73 -2.93 5.86
CA GLN A 83 -16.36 -2.98 7.16
C GLN A 83 -17.13 -1.74 7.52
N GLY A 84 -16.77 -0.65 6.91
CA GLY A 84 -17.30 0.61 7.37
C GLY A 84 -18.78 0.72 7.23
N PRO A 85 -19.21 1.15 6.11
CA PRO A 85 -20.60 1.55 5.95
C PRO A 85 -21.53 0.45 5.57
N THR A 86 -21.11 -0.74 5.66
CA THR A 86 -21.95 -1.80 5.21
C THR A 86 -23.10 -2.00 6.12
N LEU A 87 -23.60 -1.20 6.65
CA LEU A 87 -24.63 -1.50 7.59
C LEU A 87 -25.96 -0.96 7.23
#